data_7c199bc3c44953173cb4f850bdd46568
#
_entry.id   7c199bc3c44953173cb4f850bdd46568
#
_cell.length_a   1.000
_cell.length_b   1.000
_cell.length_c   1.000
_cell.angle_alpha   90.00
_cell.angle_beta   90.00
_cell.angle_gamma   90.00
#
_symmetry.space_group_name_H-M   'P 1'
#
loop_
_entity.id
_entity.type
_entity.pdbx_description
1 polymer ?
#
loop_
_entity_poly.entity_id
_entity_poly.type
_entity_poly.pdbx_seq_one_letter_code
_entity_poly.pdbx_strand_id
1 'polypeptide(L)'
;GVGSAKEDKKHLEDAADAMTQITGQKAVITKARQSIAGFKLREGQAIGCKVTLRGARMYEFFDRLLSLALPRVRDFRGVSPKAFDGKGNYSLGLTEYLVFPELNPDKFTRSQGMNIVFVTSTEQDEEGRELLKLFGMPFRETRKPAAQG
;
A
#
# COMPACT_ATOMS: atom_id res chain seq x y z
N GLY A 1 8.96 0.42 1.42
CA GLY A 1 10.26 0.61 2.09
C GLY A 1 10.37 -0.22 3.36
N VAL A 2 11.50 -0.85 3.56
CA VAL A 2 11.78 -1.63 4.76
C VAL A 2 12.91 -0.94 5.53
N GLY A 3 12.55 -0.16 6.55
CA GLY A 3 13.51 0.65 7.31
C GLY A 3 14.59 -0.16 8.03
N SER A 4 14.28 -1.39 8.41
CA SER A 4 15.23 -2.31 9.06
C SER A 4 16.06 -3.17 8.08
N ALA A 5 15.85 -3.04 6.78
CA ALA A 5 16.54 -3.86 5.76
C ALA A 5 18.05 -3.73 5.82
N LYS A 6 18.54 -2.58 6.23
CA LYS A 6 19.95 -2.28 6.42
C LYS A 6 20.60 -3.14 7.50
N GLU A 7 19.87 -3.41 8.57
CA GLU A 7 20.36 -4.17 9.73
C GLU A 7 19.92 -5.64 9.70
N ASP A 8 18.80 -5.92 9.01
CA ASP A 8 18.18 -7.22 8.98
C ASP A 8 17.70 -7.58 7.57
N LYS A 9 18.56 -8.26 6.82
CA LYS A 9 18.23 -8.73 5.46
C LYS A 9 17.07 -9.72 5.46
N LYS A 10 16.91 -10.50 6.54
CA LYS A 10 15.82 -11.47 6.66
C LYS A 10 14.46 -10.76 6.69
N HIS A 11 14.37 -9.63 7.36
CA HIS A 11 13.13 -8.85 7.39
C HIS A 11 12.74 -8.37 5.99
N LEU A 12 13.70 -7.95 5.19
CA LEU A 12 13.44 -7.57 3.80
C LEU A 12 12.99 -8.76 2.96
N GLU A 13 13.63 -9.92 3.12
CA GLU A 13 13.24 -11.15 2.43
C GLU A 13 11.83 -11.59 2.82
N ASP A 14 11.49 -11.52 4.11
CA ASP A 14 10.15 -11.83 4.60
C ASP A 14 9.11 -10.85 4.04
N ALA A 15 9.42 -9.56 3.96
CA ALA A 15 8.54 -8.57 3.38
C ALA A 15 8.31 -8.82 1.88
N ALA A 16 9.35 -9.17 1.14
CA ALA A 16 9.24 -9.51 -0.28
C ALA A 16 8.41 -10.78 -0.50
N ASP A 17 8.60 -11.79 0.35
CA ASP A 17 7.82 -13.03 0.31
C ASP A 17 6.34 -12.78 0.64
N ALA A 18 6.07 -11.97 1.66
CA ALA A 18 4.72 -11.58 2.01
C ALA A 18 4.03 -10.86 0.85
N MET A 19 4.73 -9.92 0.22
CA MET A 19 4.18 -9.19 -0.92
C MET A 19 3.91 -10.11 -2.11
N THR A 20 4.78 -11.09 -2.36
CA THR A 20 4.57 -12.11 -3.39
C THR A 20 3.32 -12.95 -3.11
N GLN A 21 3.09 -13.34 -1.85
CA GLN A 21 1.90 -14.11 -1.47
C GLN A 21 0.62 -13.29 -1.58
N ILE A 22 0.66 -12.03 -1.19
CA ILE A 22 -0.50 -11.13 -1.25
C ILE A 22 -0.92 -10.87 -2.70
N THR A 23 0.04 -10.62 -3.57
CA THR A 23 -0.23 -10.18 -4.95
C THR A 23 -0.30 -11.32 -5.95
N GLY A 24 0.28 -12.47 -5.64
CA GLY A 24 0.42 -13.58 -6.57
C GLY A 24 1.50 -13.35 -7.64
N GLN A 25 2.28 -12.31 -7.50
CA GLN A 25 3.34 -11.94 -8.44
C GLN A 25 4.64 -11.69 -7.68
N LYS A 26 5.77 -12.15 -8.20
CA LYS A 26 7.07 -12.01 -7.55
C LYS A 26 7.42 -10.55 -7.30
N ALA A 27 7.73 -10.22 -6.04
CA ALA A 27 8.17 -8.90 -5.65
C ALA A 27 9.59 -8.61 -6.15
N VAL A 28 9.82 -7.38 -6.57
CA VAL A 28 11.13 -6.89 -6.99
C VAL A 28 11.78 -6.16 -5.82
N ILE A 29 13.02 -6.51 -5.52
CA ILE A 29 13.80 -5.84 -4.49
C ILE A 29 14.26 -4.49 -5.02
N THR A 30 13.97 -3.43 -4.27
CA THR A 30 14.42 -2.07 -4.61
C THR A 30 15.71 -1.74 -3.91
N LYS A 31 16.58 -1.01 -4.60
CA LYS A 31 17.92 -0.66 -4.12
C LYS A 31 18.05 0.85 -3.99
N ALA A 32 18.88 1.29 -3.05
CA ALA A 32 19.19 2.70 -2.89
C ALA A 32 19.91 3.22 -4.16
N ARG A 33 19.42 4.33 -4.71
CA ARG A 33 20.00 4.96 -5.91
C ARG A 33 21.22 5.81 -5.59
N GLN A 34 21.29 6.31 -4.34
CA GLN A 34 22.34 7.20 -3.87
C GLN A 34 22.75 6.81 -2.46
N SER A 35 24.02 7.05 -2.15
CA SER A 35 24.52 6.93 -0.79
C SER A 35 24.04 8.13 0.04
N ILE A 36 23.39 7.85 1.16
CA ILE A 36 22.94 8.89 2.11
C ILE A 36 23.66 8.66 3.43
N ALA A 37 24.69 9.46 3.69
CA ALA A 37 25.57 9.29 4.85
C ALA A 37 24.83 9.40 6.19
N GLY A 38 23.85 10.31 6.30
CA GLY A 38 23.04 10.49 7.51
C GLY A 38 22.19 9.27 7.88
N PHE A 39 21.83 8.44 6.90
CA PHE A 39 21.09 7.20 7.09
C PHE A 39 21.98 5.97 6.96
N LYS A 40 23.29 6.15 6.78
CA LYS A 40 24.26 5.09 6.52
C LYS A 40 23.85 4.16 5.36
N LEU A 41 23.18 4.70 4.35
CA LEU A 41 22.80 3.98 3.13
C LEU A 41 23.92 4.06 2.11
N ARG A 42 24.20 2.93 1.45
CA ARG A 42 25.12 2.85 0.33
C ARG A 42 24.34 2.64 -0.96
N GLU A 43 24.84 3.22 -2.06
CA GLU A 43 24.30 2.97 -3.39
C GLU A 43 24.27 1.45 -3.68
N GLY A 44 23.15 0.99 -4.22
CA GLY A 44 22.94 -0.43 -4.50
C GLY A 44 22.49 -1.28 -3.32
N GLN A 45 22.42 -0.72 -2.10
CA GLN A 45 21.91 -1.45 -0.94
C GLN A 45 20.41 -1.71 -1.08
N ALA A 46 19.99 -2.95 -0.83
CA ALA A 46 18.57 -3.32 -0.84
C ALA A 46 17.84 -2.64 0.32
N ILE A 47 16.77 -1.90 0.04
CA ILE A 47 16.05 -1.09 1.04
C ILE A 47 14.54 -1.34 1.07
N GLY A 48 14.00 -2.06 0.10
CA GLY A 48 12.58 -2.32 0.04
C GLY A 48 12.22 -3.31 -1.06
N CYS A 49 10.93 -3.45 -1.30
CA CYS A 49 10.40 -4.27 -2.37
C CYS A 49 9.14 -3.64 -2.94
N LYS A 50 8.83 -3.97 -4.19
CA LYS A 50 7.62 -3.48 -4.85
C LYS A 50 7.07 -4.52 -5.82
N VAL A 51 5.77 -4.40 -6.10
CA VAL A 51 5.09 -5.14 -7.15
C VAL A 51 4.20 -4.17 -7.91
N THR A 52 4.22 -4.27 -9.23
CA THR A 52 3.29 -3.53 -10.09
C THR A 52 2.28 -4.51 -10.66
N LEU A 53 1.01 -4.27 -10.38
CA LEU A 53 -0.10 -5.12 -10.84
C LEU A 53 -0.86 -4.41 -11.95
N ARG A 54 -1.20 -5.19 -13.00
CA ARG A 54 -1.95 -4.70 -14.16
C ARG A 54 -2.96 -5.75 -14.62
N GLY A 55 -4.00 -5.29 -15.32
CA GLY A 55 -5.00 -6.18 -15.89
C GLY A 55 -5.76 -6.99 -14.85
N ALA A 56 -6.00 -8.27 -15.14
CA ALA A 56 -6.80 -9.14 -14.27
C ALA A 56 -6.26 -9.26 -12.85
N ARG A 57 -4.94 -9.36 -12.68
CA ARG A 57 -4.32 -9.44 -11.36
C ARG A 57 -4.53 -8.19 -10.53
N MET A 58 -4.51 -7.03 -11.15
CA MET A 58 -4.78 -5.75 -10.52
C MET A 58 -6.21 -5.71 -9.97
N TYR A 59 -7.20 -6.05 -10.77
CA TYR A 59 -8.60 -6.04 -10.36
C TYR A 59 -8.90 -7.09 -9.31
N GLU A 60 -8.32 -8.27 -9.41
CA GLU A 60 -8.46 -9.33 -8.43
C GLU A 60 -7.88 -8.92 -7.07
N PHE A 61 -6.69 -8.32 -7.07
CA PHE A 61 -6.08 -7.79 -5.86
C PHE A 61 -6.93 -6.66 -5.26
N PHE A 62 -7.43 -5.75 -6.10
CA PHE A 62 -8.27 -4.64 -5.65
C PHE A 62 -9.54 -5.15 -4.98
N ASP A 63 -10.20 -6.13 -5.56
CA ASP A 63 -11.38 -6.76 -4.96
C ASP A 63 -11.07 -7.36 -3.57
N ARG A 64 -9.98 -8.11 -3.44
CA ARG A 64 -9.57 -8.68 -2.15
C ARG A 64 -9.20 -7.61 -1.13
N LEU A 65 -8.57 -6.52 -1.57
CA LEU A 65 -8.24 -5.39 -0.70
C LEU A 65 -9.53 -4.79 -0.11
N LEU A 66 -10.53 -4.52 -0.94
CA LEU A 66 -11.77 -3.88 -0.50
C LEU A 66 -12.65 -4.82 0.32
N SER A 67 -12.75 -6.09 -0.05
CA SER A 67 -13.69 -7.03 0.57
C SER A 67 -13.13 -7.76 1.77
N LEU A 68 -11.81 -8.00 1.83
CA LEU A 68 -11.19 -8.82 2.87
C LEU A 68 -10.18 -8.07 3.74
N ALA A 69 -9.31 -7.26 3.14
CA ALA A 69 -8.20 -6.64 3.87
C ALA A 69 -8.63 -5.38 4.63
N LEU A 70 -9.29 -4.44 3.98
CA LEU A 70 -9.70 -3.19 4.63
C LEU A 70 -10.63 -3.39 5.82
N PRO A 71 -11.64 -4.30 5.78
CA PRO A 71 -12.47 -4.57 6.95
C PRO A 71 -11.70 -5.13 8.15
N ARG A 72 -10.52 -5.69 7.95
CA ARG A 72 -9.65 -6.23 9.00
C ARG A 72 -8.70 -5.20 9.61
N VAL A 73 -8.64 -4.00 9.04
CA VAL A 73 -7.86 -2.90 9.62
C VAL A 73 -8.49 -2.50 10.96
N ARG A 74 -7.66 -2.41 11.99
CA ARG A 74 -8.11 -2.06 13.35
C ARG A 74 -8.70 -0.66 13.35
N ASP A 75 -9.88 -0.51 13.94
CA ASP A 75 -10.62 0.76 14.05
C ASP A 75 -10.88 1.42 12.69
N PHE A 76 -11.11 0.59 11.66
CA PHE A 76 -11.31 1.09 10.30
C PHE A 76 -12.57 1.95 10.18
N ARG A 77 -12.40 3.20 9.72
CA ARG A 77 -13.48 4.18 9.54
C ARG A 77 -13.59 4.71 8.11
N GLY A 78 -12.97 4.02 7.17
CA GLY A 78 -12.85 4.45 5.80
C GLY A 78 -11.47 4.99 5.47
N VAL A 79 -11.22 5.23 4.18
CA VAL A 79 -9.94 5.74 3.69
C VAL A 79 -10.04 7.24 3.43
N SER A 80 -8.91 7.94 3.48
CA SER A 80 -8.87 9.38 3.30
C SER A 80 -9.35 9.78 1.90
N PRO A 81 -10.29 10.72 1.76
CA PRO A 81 -10.68 11.24 0.45
C PRO A 81 -9.67 12.23 -0.15
N LYS A 82 -8.63 12.59 0.61
CA LYS A 82 -7.67 13.65 0.26
C LYS A 82 -6.30 13.12 -0.16
N ALA A 83 -6.10 11.81 -0.23
CA ALA A 83 -4.80 11.20 -0.51
C ALA A 83 -4.50 11.08 -2.01
N PHE A 84 -4.94 12.03 -2.82
CA PHE A 84 -4.63 12.16 -4.24
C PHE A 84 -3.41 13.06 -4.45
N ASP A 85 -2.66 12.79 -5.52
CA ASP A 85 -1.39 13.47 -5.82
C ASP A 85 -1.53 14.74 -6.67
N GLY A 86 -2.75 15.17 -7.00
CA GLY A 86 -3.02 16.27 -7.92
C GLY A 86 -3.11 15.85 -9.39
N LYS A 87 -2.86 14.57 -9.69
CA LYS A 87 -2.88 14.00 -11.04
C LYS A 87 -3.77 12.77 -11.18
N GLY A 88 -4.73 12.61 -10.28
CA GLY A 88 -5.70 11.53 -10.31
C GLY A 88 -5.22 10.21 -9.70
N ASN A 89 -4.02 10.13 -9.15
CA ASN A 89 -3.49 8.94 -8.50
C ASN A 89 -3.77 8.98 -6.99
N TYR A 90 -4.10 7.83 -6.42
CA TYR A 90 -4.45 7.72 -5.01
C TYR A 90 -3.42 6.86 -4.26
N SER A 91 -3.04 7.29 -3.07
CA SER A 91 -2.11 6.56 -2.20
C SER A 91 -2.78 6.12 -0.92
N LEU A 92 -2.68 4.85 -0.60
CA LEU A 92 -3.20 4.24 0.63
C LEU A 92 -2.05 3.64 1.43
N GLY A 93 -1.92 4.07 2.68
CA GLY A 93 -0.97 3.46 3.62
C GLY A 93 -1.66 2.45 4.52
N LEU A 94 -1.10 1.24 4.62
CA LEU A 94 -1.50 0.24 5.61
C LEU A 94 -0.40 0.13 6.66
N THR A 95 -0.76 0.13 7.93
CA THR A 95 0.20 0.02 9.03
C THR A 95 0.68 -1.41 9.23
N GLU A 96 -0.07 -2.39 8.75
CA GLU A 96 0.20 -3.79 8.95
C GLU A 96 -0.25 -4.63 7.76
N TYR A 97 0.68 -5.42 7.18
CA TYR A 97 0.37 -6.29 6.04
C TYR A 97 -0.41 -7.56 6.44
N LEU A 98 -0.49 -7.89 7.74
CA LEU A 98 -1.26 -9.04 8.23
C LEU A 98 -2.77 -8.89 8.11
N VAL A 99 -3.26 -7.73 7.67
CA VAL A 99 -4.68 -7.57 7.31
C VAL A 99 -5.06 -8.42 6.09
N PHE A 100 -4.09 -8.86 5.30
CA PHE A 100 -4.31 -9.79 4.20
C PHE A 100 -4.37 -11.22 4.74
N PRO A 101 -5.50 -11.93 4.53
CA PRO A 101 -5.68 -13.28 5.10
C PRO A 101 -4.78 -14.34 4.47
N GLU A 102 -4.15 -14.06 3.33
CA GLU A 102 -3.22 -14.95 2.66
C GLU A 102 -1.93 -15.17 3.45
N LEU A 103 -1.62 -14.27 4.37
CA LEU A 103 -0.40 -14.35 5.19
C LEU A 103 -0.62 -15.17 6.45
N ASN A 104 0.32 -16.08 6.73
CA ASN A 104 0.34 -16.82 7.97
C ASN A 104 0.99 -15.97 9.08
N PRO A 105 0.25 -15.60 10.15
CA PRO A 105 0.82 -14.78 11.21
C PRO A 105 1.94 -15.47 12.00
N ASP A 106 2.01 -16.81 11.98
CA ASP A 106 3.10 -17.55 12.62
C ASP A 106 4.42 -17.41 11.87
N LYS A 107 4.37 -17.22 10.55
CA LYS A 107 5.55 -17.00 9.70
C LYS A 107 5.99 -15.54 9.68
N PHE A 108 5.03 -14.62 9.61
CA PHE A 108 5.28 -13.19 9.50
C PHE A 108 5.03 -12.52 10.85
N THR A 109 6.01 -12.65 11.74
CA THR A 109 5.88 -12.21 13.14
C THR A 109 6.18 -10.73 13.35
N ARG A 110 6.91 -10.10 12.43
CA ARG A 110 7.20 -8.67 12.49
C ARG A 110 6.13 -7.86 11.80
N SER A 111 5.71 -6.79 12.46
CA SER A 111 4.83 -5.80 11.86
C SER A 111 5.54 -5.07 10.74
N GLN A 112 4.89 -4.94 9.59
CA GLN A 112 5.41 -4.22 8.44
C GLN A 112 4.28 -3.46 7.77
N GLY A 113 4.45 -2.15 7.64
CA GLY A 113 3.55 -1.31 6.86
C GLY A 113 3.80 -1.45 5.36
N MET A 114 2.82 -1.03 4.56
CA MET A 114 2.94 -1.02 3.11
C MET A 114 2.16 0.15 2.53
N ASN A 115 2.61 0.61 1.37
CA ASN A 115 1.91 1.63 0.59
C ASN A 115 1.34 1.01 -0.68
N ILE A 116 0.12 1.39 -1.00
CA ILE A 116 -0.57 0.97 -2.22
C ILE A 116 -0.90 2.23 -3.01
N VAL A 117 -0.44 2.31 -4.25
CA VAL A 117 -0.71 3.45 -5.13
C VAL A 117 -1.60 2.98 -6.27
N PHE A 118 -2.73 3.66 -6.45
CA PHE A 118 -3.67 3.42 -7.54
C PHE A 118 -3.39 4.45 -8.63
N VAL A 119 -2.84 3.98 -9.74
CA VAL A 119 -2.55 4.83 -10.89
C VAL A 119 -3.73 4.80 -11.84
N THR A 120 -4.29 5.97 -12.15
CA THR A 120 -5.44 6.10 -13.03
C THR A 120 -5.03 6.77 -14.34
N SER A 121 -5.88 6.66 -15.36
CA SER A 121 -5.66 7.31 -16.65
C SER A 121 -6.12 8.78 -16.68
N THR A 122 -6.88 9.22 -15.66
CA THR A 122 -7.25 10.62 -15.53
C THR A 122 -6.13 11.44 -14.94
N GLU A 123 -6.09 12.73 -15.25
CA GLU A 123 -5.17 13.69 -14.63
C GLU A 123 -5.85 14.53 -13.55
N GLN A 124 -7.12 14.27 -13.27
CA GLN A 124 -7.92 15.03 -12.30
C GLN A 124 -8.29 14.18 -11.10
N ASP A 125 -8.01 14.69 -9.90
CA ASP A 125 -8.30 13.99 -8.65
C ASP A 125 -9.78 13.70 -8.44
N GLU A 126 -10.66 14.60 -8.86
CA GLU A 126 -12.12 14.41 -8.74
C GLU A 126 -12.61 13.22 -9.55
N GLU A 127 -12.10 13.06 -10.77
CA GLU A 127 -12.43 11.91 -11.63
C GLU A 127 -11.86 10.62 -11.06
N GLY A 128 -10.63 10.67 -10.54
CA GLY A 128 -10.00 9.54 -9.87
C GLY A 128 -10.79 9.08 -8.64
N ARG A 129 -11.25 10.03 -7.85
CA ARG A 129 -12.09 9.75 -6.68
C ARG A 129 -13.41 9.10 -7.07
N GLU A 130 -14.07 9.61 -8.07
CA GLU A 130 -15.33 9.05 -8.56
C GLU A 130 -15.13 7.63 -9.10
N LEU A 131 -14.07 7.40 -9.85
CA LEU A 131 -13.73 6.07 -10.34
C LEU A 131 -13.55 5.06 -9.21
N LEU A 132 -12.73 5.40 -8.21
CA LEU A 132 -12.48 4.51 -7.07
C LEU A 132 -13.75 4.30 -6.24
N LYS A 133 -14.56 5.32 -6.08
CA LYS A 133 -15.85 5.22 -5.38
C LYS A 133 -16.81 4.27 -6.09
N LEU A 134 -16.85 4.29 -7.41
CA LEU A 134 -17.68 3.38 -8.21
C LEU A 134 -17.20 1.92 -8.07
N PHE A 135 -15.91 1.69 -7.86
CA PHE A 135 -15.38 0.36 -7.55
C PHE A 135 -15.66 -0.10 -6.13
N GLY A 136 -16.21 0.75 -5.28
CA GLY A 136 -16.53 0.42 -3.89
C GLY A 136 -15.50 0.85 -2.87
N MET A 137 -14.57 1.75 -3.22
CA MET A 137 -13.59 2.29 -2.26
C MET A 137 -14.33 3.03 -1.14
N PRO A 138 -14.16 2.61 0.14
CA PRO A 138 -14.89 3.19 1.25
C PRO A 138 -14.22 4.47 1.75
N PHE A 139 -14.41 5.57 1.03
CA PHE A 139 -13.92 6.88 1.45
C PHE A 139 -14.65 7.35 2.70
N ARG A 140 -13.89 7.94 3.64
CA ARG A 140 -14.49 8.62 4.78
C ARG A 140 -15.29 9.82 4.30
N GLU A 141 -16.48 10.00 4.89
CA GLU A 141 -17.20 11.24 4.68
C GLU A 141 -16.46 12.38 5.36
N THR A 142 -16.11 13.40 4.58
CA THR A 142 -15.73 14.67 5.18
C THR A 142 -16.99 15.25 5.79
N ARG A 143 -17.06 15.31 7.12
CA ARG A 143 -18.09 16.10 7.77
C ARG A 143 -17.97 17.53 7.24
N LYS A 144 -18.91 17.93 6.39
CA LYS A 144 -19.16 19.35 6.21
C LYS A 144 -19.42 19.89 7.62
N PRO A 145 -18.75 20.97 8.06
CA PRO A 145 -19.15 21.59 9.28
C PRO A 145 -20.67 21.81 9.16
N ALA A 146 -21.39 21.31 10.14
CA ALA A 146 -22.84 21.43 10.15
C ALA A 146 -23.14 22.88 9.84
N ALA A 147 -23.87 23.14 8.73
CA ALA A 147 -24.33 24.47 8.45
C ALA A 147 -25.15 24.87 9.66
N GLN A 148 -24.58 25.74 10.48
CA GLN A 148 -25.33 26.33 11.57
C GLN A 148 -26.37 27.23 10.92
N GLY A 149 -27.50 26.63 10.72
CA GLY A 149 -28.69 27.40 10.35
C GLY A 149 -29.14 28.20 11.53
#